data_7d596fc7eb93c1d5b26fa68c1a23cccb
#
_entry.id   7d596fc7eb93c1d5b26fa68c1a23cccb
#
_cell.length_a   1.000
_cell.length_b   1.000
_cell.length_c   1.000
_cell.angle_alpha   90.00
_cell.angle_beta   90.00
_cell.angle_gamma   90.00
#
_symmetry.space_group_name_H-M   'P 1'
#
loop_
_entity.id
_entity.type
_entity.pdbx_description
1 polymer ?
#
loop_
_entity_poly.entity_id
_entity_poly.type
_entity_poly.pdbx_seq_one_letter_code
_entity_poly.pdbx_strand_id
1 'polypeptide(L)'
;MKFFSIAIIFFLALNVSCAANAQQNQQYILQDAFPNLSFNNPVDLQHANDGTNRLFVVSQHGLIYVFENISDASSAKTFLDIRDKVIAGGELGLLGLAFHPDYENNGYFYVNYTASNPLRSVVARYSVSITNPNSAYKKSERILFQVNQPYRNHNGGQLAFGPDGYLYIALGDGGSAGDPQNNGQNKSSFLGKILRIDVNCTSGNRNYCIPPDNPFVGNTKGFKEEIYAYGLRNPWRFSFDPATGWLWAGDVGQGLWEEIDTIEKGKNYGW
;
A
#
# COMPACT_ATOMS: atom_id res chain seq x y z
N MET A 1 -36.83 -22.56 -86.20
CA MET A 1 -36.27 -21.37 -85.58
C MET A 1 -36.08 -21.68 -84.10
N LYS A 2 -34.86 -21.91 -83.68
CA LYS A 2 -34.51 -22.20 -82.26
C LYS A 2 -33.90 -20.97 -81.62
N PHE A 3 -34.53 -20.41 -80.61
CA PHE A 3 -33.96 -19.27 -79.87
C PHE A 3 -33.05 -19.82 -78.76
N PHE A 4 -31.77 -19.40 -78.76
CA PHE A 4 -30.82 -19.61 -77.66
C PHE A 4 -30.90 -18.41 -76.76
N SER A 5 -31.31 -18.67 -75.51
CA SER A 5 -31.20 -17.69 -74.43
C SER A 5 -29.83 -17.79 -73.80
N ILE A 6 -29.07 -16.70 -73.85
CA ILE A 6 -27.77 -16.57 -73.13
C ILE A 6 -28.06 -16.01 -71.75
N ALA A 7 -27.81 -16.78 -70.72
CA ALA A 7 -27.86 -16.32 -69.31
C ALA A 7 -26.48 -15.70 -68.97
N ILE A 8 -26.48 -14.42 -68.68
CA ILE A 8 -25.29 -13.70 -68.18
C ILE A 8 -25.30 -13.81 -66.68
N ILE A 9 -24.34 -14.57 -66.12
CA ILE A 9 -24.11 -14.66 -64.66
C ILE A 9 -23.19 -13.54 -64.23
N PHE A 10 -23.71 -12.57 -63.48
CA PHE A 10 -22.92 -11.55 -62.83
C PHE A 10 -22.26 -12.14 -61.55
N PHE A 11 -20.94 -12.28 -61.57
CA PHE A 11 -20.18 -12.56 -60.35
C PHE A 11 -19.97 -11.22 -59.60
N LEU A 12 -20.68 -11.07 -58.47
CA LEU A 12 -20.43 -10.00 -57.52
C LEU A 12 -19.23 -10.41 -56.66
N ALA A 13 -18.03 -9.89 -56.92
CA ALA A 13 -16.89 -10.07 -56.05
C ALA A 13 -17.05 -9.18 -54.79
N LEU A 14 -17.43 -9.78 -53.67
CA LEU A 14 -17.36 -9.11 -52.36
C LEU A 14 -15.87 -8.96 -51.98
N ASN A 15 -15.35 -7.75 -52.11
CA ASN A 15 -14.07 -7.40 -51.48
C ASN A 15 -14.31 -7.22 -49.98
N VAL A 16 -14.06 -8.24 -49.19
CA VAL A 16 -13.95 -8.14 -47.73
C VAL A 16 -12.58 -7.51 -47.46
N SER A 17 -12.54 -6.21 -47.29
CA SER A 17 -11.36 -5.51 -46.76
C SER A 17 -11.24 -5.91 -45.28
N CYS A 18 -10.37 -6.85 -45.00
CA CYS A 18 -9.91 -7.12 -43.65
C CYS A 18 -9.07 -5.92 -43.19
N ALA A 19 -9.70 -4.94 -42.52
CA ALA A 19 -8.96 -3.90 -41.86
C ALA A 19 -8.18 -4.57 -40.72
N ALA A 20 -6.91 -4.86 -40.98
CA ALA A 20 -5.98 -5.19 -39.93
C ALA A 20 -5.90 -3.97 -38.99
N ASN A 21 -6.49 -4.06 -37.81
CA ASN A 21 -6.23 -3.11 -36.75
C ASN A 21 -4.73 -3.20 -36.47
N ALA A 22 -3.96 -2.27 -37.02
CA ALA A 22 -2.59 -2.06 -36.61
C ALA A 22 -2.65 -1.64 -35.15
N GLN A 23 -2.37 -2.57 -34.24
CA GLN A 23 -2.13 -2.28 -32.85
C GLN A 23 -0.95 -1.31 -32.83
N GLN A 24 -1.24 -0.03 -32.61
CA GLN A 24 -0.20 0.97 -32.42
C GLN A 24 0.64 0.46 -31.24
N ASN A 25 1.87 0.05 -31.50
CA ASN A 25 2.86 -0.21 -30.46
C ASN A 25 3.09 1.13 -29.74
N GLN A 26 2.34 1.37 -28.68
CA GLN A 26 2.53 2.53 -27.83
C GLN A 26 3.85 2.34 -27.09
N GLN A 27 4.88 3.06 -27.54
CA GLN A 27 6.19 3.02 -26.93
C GLN A 27 6.15 3.87 -25.65
N TYR A 28 6.29 3.22 -24.49
CA TYR A 28 6.44 3.90 -23.21
C TYR A 28 7.92 4.26 -23.02
N ILE A 29 8.18 5.48 -22.58
CA ILE A 29 9.51 5.95 -22.20
C ILE A 29 9.50 6.35 -20.73
N LEU A 30 10.64 6.18 -20.05
CA LEU A 30 10.84 6.72 -18.70
C LEU A 30 11.31 8.18 -18.83
N GLN A 31 10.72 9.04 -18.00
CA GLN A 31 11.07 10.44 -17.91
C GLN A 31 11.13 10.86 -16.44
N ASP A 32 12.12 11.69 -16.08
CA ASP A 32 12.19 12.30 -14.75
C ASP A 32 11.01 13.25 -14.56
N ALA A 33 10.14 12.92 -13.61
CA ALA A 33 8.98 13.74 -13.27
C ALA A 33 9.36 15.03 -12.54
N PHE A 34 10.44 14.96 -11.73
CA PHE A 34 10.93 16.07 -10.88
C PHE A 34 12.45 16.17 -10.95
N PRO A 35 13.02 16.63 -12.09
CA PRO A 35 14.47 16.55 -12.35
C PRO A 35 15.32 17.42 -11.40
N ASN A 36 14.70 18.40 -10.72
CA ASN A 36 15.38 19.29 -9.79
C ASN A 36 15.30 18.83 -8.32
N LEU A 37 14.65 17.68 -8.04
CA LEU A 37 14.53 17.14 -6.70
C LEU A 37 15.34 15.85 -6.56
N SER A 38 15.94 15.68 -5.38
CA SER A 38 16.65 14.46 -5.01
C SER A 38 16.32 14.10 -3.56
N PHE A 39 16.05 12.81 -3.32
CA PHE A 39 15.70 12.31 -2.00
C PHE A 39 16.63 11.17 -1.60
N ASN A 40 17.01 11.12 -0.34
CA ASN A 40 17.83 10.03 0.19
C ASN A 40 16.95 8.84 0.59
N ASN A 41 17.17 7.69 -0.02
CA ASN A 41 16.44 6.44 0.22
C ASN A 41 14.91 6.63 0.23
N PRO A 42 14.29 7.13 -0.86
CA PRO A 42 12.85 7.24 -0.95
C PRO A 42 12.24 5.83 -1.07
N VAL A 43 11.19 5.56 -0.30
CA VAL A 43 10.53 4.24 -0.26
C VAL A 43 9.04 4.32 -0.54
N ASP A 44 8.43 5.52 -0.47
CA ASP A 44 7.00 5.71 -0.75
C ASP A 44 6.74 7.13 -1.25
N LEU A 45 5.71 7.27 -2.11
CA LEU A 45 5.23 8.54 -2.65
C LEU A 45 3.72 8.59 -2.50
N GLN A 46 3.20 9.58 -1.78
CA GLN A 46 1.79 9.71 -1.48
C GLN A 46 1.28 11.14 -1.80
N HIS A 47 -0.03 11.26 -1.95
CA HIS A 47 -0.74 12.53 -1.93
C HIS A 47 -1.84 12.51 -0.86
N ALA A 48 -2.17 13.68 -0.31
CA ALA A 48 -3.12 13.76 0.81
C ALA A 48 -4.59 13.70 0.38
N ASN A 49 -4.88 13.87 -0.89
CA ASN A 49 -6.24 13.96 -1.47
C ASN A 49 -7.10 15.05 -0.79
N ASP A 50 -6.47 16.17 -0.40
CA ASP A 50 -7.03 17.29 0.35
C ASP A 50 -7.33 18.51 -0.55
N GLY A 51 -7.50 18.28 -1.86
CA GLY A 51 -7.69 19.33 -2.85
C GLY A 51 -6.43 20.14 -3.18
N THR A 52 -5.31 19.91 -2.49
CA THR A 52 -4.03 20.53 -2.81
C THR A 52 -3.23 19.66 -3.78
N ASN A 53 -2.43 20.31 -4.62
CA ASN A 53 -1.55 19.61 -5.57
C ASN A 53 -0.16 19.38 -4.95
N ARG A 54 -0.10 18.63 -3.83
CA ARG A 54 1.15 18.33 -3.13
C ARG A 54 1.45 16.85 -3.12
N LEU A 55 2.75 16.52 -3.21
CA LEU A 55 3.25 15.17 -3.06
C LEU A 55 4.11 15.03 -1.80
N PHE A 56 4.08 13.84 -1.22
CA PHE A 56 4.80 13.50 0.01
C PHE A 56 5.71 12.32 -0.25
N VAL A 57 7.02 12.51 -0.09
CA VAL A 57 8.03 11.45 -0.23
C VAL A 57 8.43 10.95 1.14
N VAL A 58 8.31 9.65 1.36
CA VAL A 58 8.79 8.97 2.56
C VAL A 58 10.23 8.54 2.34
N SER A 59 11.14 9.03 3.18
CA SER A 59 12.52 8.57 3.26
C SER A 59 12.67 7.53 4.36
N GLN A 60 13.30 6.42 4.03
CA GLN A 60 13.50 5.26 4.91
C GLN A 60 14.07 5.64 6.30
N HIS A 61 14.89 6.69 6.35
CA HIS A 61 15.56 7.14 7.57
C HIS A 61 14.68 7.92 8.55
N GLY A 62 13.37 8.05 8.31
CA GLY A 62 12.44 8.68 9.25
C GLY A 62 12.09 10.12 8.91
N LEU A 63 12.21 10.52 7.64
CA LEU A 63 11.77 11.81 7.13
C LEU A 63 10.60 11.63 6.17
N ILE A 64 9.64 12.55 6.22
CA ILE A 64 8.66 12.75 5.16
C ILE A 64 8.88 14.16 4.61
N TYR A 65 9.04 14.26 3.29
CA TYR A 65 9.15 15.53 2.59
C TYR A 65 7.83 15.87 1.90
N VAL A 66 7.55 17.15 1.72
CA VAL A 66 6.40 17.67 0.98
C VAL A 66 6.87 18.70 -0.05
N PHE A 67 6.31 18.64 -1.25
CA PHE A 67 6.57 19.60 -2.34
C PHE A 67 5.35 19.71 -3.25
N GLU A 68 5.30 20.76 -4.06
CA GLU A 68 4.26 20.97 -5.06
C GLU A 68 4.43 20.02 -6.25
N ASN A 69 3.35 19.38 -6.69
CA ASN A 69 3.36 18.47 -7.83
C ASN A 69 3.39 19.25 -9.17
N ILE A 70 4.52 19.88 -9.42
CA ILE A 70 4.82 20.59 -10.67
C ILE A 70 6.20 20.13 -11.15
N SER A 71 6.38 19.94 -12.45
CA SER A 71 7.59 19.33 -13.02
C SER A 71 8.89 20.12 -12.80
N ASP A 72 8.78 21.43 -12.57
CA ASP A 72 9.90 22.33 -12.27
C ASP A 72 10.11 22.56 -10.76
N ALA A 73 9.43 21.80 -9.88
CA ALA A 73 9.65 21.84 -8.46
C ALA A 73 11.15 21.69 -8.14
N SER A 74 11.71 22.65 -7.41
CA SER A 74 13.15 22.73 -7.10
C SER A 74 13.47 22.69 -5.61
N SER A 75 12.44 22.58 -4.75
CA SER A 75 12.61 22.47 -3.31
C SER A 75 11.52 21.60 -2.69
N ALA A 76 11.90 20.81 -1.70
CA ALA A 76 10.99 20.06 -0.84
C ALA A 76 11.20 20.49 0.62
N LYS A 77 10.11 20.57 1.38
CA LYS A 77 10.13 20.89 2.81
C LYS A 77 10.04 19.61 3.63
N THR A 78 10.67 19.59 4.81
CA THR A 78 10.44 18.50 5.76
C THR A 78 9.05 18.64 6.36
N PHE A 79 8.20 17.64 6.08
CA PHE A 79 6.84 17.54 6.64
C PHE A 79 6.86 16.90 8.03
N LEU A 80 7.54 15.73 8.17
CA LEU A 80 7.72 15.04 9.45
C LEU A 80 9.17 14.60 9.61
N ASP A 81 9.74 14.79 10.80
CA ASP A 81 11.06 14.28 11.19
C ASP A 81 10.94 13.43 12.47
N ILE A 82 11.04 12.11 12.32
CA ILE A 82 11.03 11.13 13.41
C ILE A 82 12.30 10.26 13.42
N ARG A 83 13.41 10.78 12.90
CA ARG A 83 14.72 10.09 12.88
C ARG A 83 15.20 9.64 14.26
N ASP A 84 14.79 10.33 15.31
CA ASP A 84 15.05 9.98 16.72
C ASP A 84 14.30 8.73 17.19
N LYS A 85 13.29 8.26 16.46
CA LYS A 85 12.47 7.07 16.78
C LYS A 85 12.74 5.89 15.86
N VAL A 86 13.16 6.16 14.63
CA VAL A 86 13.28 5.17 13.57
C VAL A 86 14.66 4.52 13.60
N ILE A 87 14.69 3.17 13.57
CA ILE A 87 15.87 2.43 13.16
C ILE A 87 15.73 2.10 11.68
N ALA A 88 16.73 2.42 10.86
CA ALA A 88 16.72 2.23 9.43
C ALA A 88 17.88 1.35 8.96
N GLY A 89 17.77 0.81 7.74
CA GLY A 89 18.77 0.00 7.06
C GLY A 89 18.30 -1.41 6.74
N GLY A 90 18.66 -1.89 5.55
CA GLY A 90 18.04 -3.08 4.97
C GLY A 90 16.55 -2.84 4.76
N GLU A 91 15.70 -3.68 5.34
CA GLU A 91 14.24 -3.53 5.26
C GLU A 91 13.63 -2.69 6.40
N LEU A 92 14.45 -2.28 7.38
CA LEU A 92 14.00 -1.43 8.49
C LEU A 92 13.90 0.03 8.08
N GLY A 93 12.98 0.78 8.68
CA GLY A 93 12.86 2.22 8.44
C GLY A 93 11.48 2.79 8.70
N LEU A 94 11.26 4.01 8.21
CA LEU A 94 9.94 4.55 7.97
C LEU A 94 9.47 4.02 6.62
N LEU A 95 8.44 3.15 6.62
CA LEU A 95 8.14 2.26 5.50
C LEU A 95 6.81 2.57 4.79
N GLY A 96 5.88 3.23 5.47
CA GLY A 96 4.58 3.55 4.89
C GLY A 96 3.97 4.82 5.44
N LEU A 97 3.16 5.45 4.60
CA LEU A 97 2.38 6.66 4.88
C LEU A 97 0.98 6.50 4.28
N ALA A 98 -0.06 6.81 5.05
CA ALA A 98 -1.41 6.95 4.53
C ALA A 98 -2.09 8.16 5.14
N PHE A 99 -2.73 8.97 4.32
CA PHE A 99 -3.56 10.08 4.79
C PHE A 99 -4.98 9.57 5.08
N HIS A 100 -5.60 10.11 6.12
CA HIS A 100 -7.01 9.82 6.43
C HIS A 100 -7.91 10.24 5.24
N PRO A 101 -8.96 9.49 4.89
CA PRO A 101 -9.87 9.89 3.81
C PRO A 101 -10.46 11.30 4.00
N ASP A 102 -10.63 11.72 5.23
CA ASP A 102 -11.11 13.07 5.62
C ASP A 102 -9.95 13.97 6.11
N TYR A 103 -8.74 13.81 5.52
CA TYR A 103 -7.55 14.56 5.94
C TYR A 103 -7.73 16.07 5.84
N GLU A 104 -8.46 16.56 4.85
CA GLU A 104 -8.75 17.99 4.66
C GLU A 104 -9.35 18.61 5.94
N ASN A 105 -10.22 17.88 6.65
CA ASN A 105 -10.91 18.38 7.84
C ASN A 105 -10.20 18.01 9.15
N ASN A 106 -9.67 16.77 9.25
CA ASN A 106 -9.11 16.27 10.51
C ASN A 106 -7.58 16.36 10.62
N GLY A 107 -6.88 16.51 9.49
CA GLY A 107 -5.43 16.61 9.43
C GLY A 107 -4.68 15.36 9.87
N TYR A 108 -5.34 14.19 9.93
CA TYR A 108 -4.73 12.95 10.40
C TYR A 108 -4.04 12.19 9.29
N PHE A 109 -2.86 11.65 9.62
CA PHE A 109 -2.15 10.72 8.76
C PHE A 109 -1.50 9.63 9.60
N TYR A 110 -1.17 8.52 8.96
CA TYR A 110 -0.68 7.29 9.61
C TYR A 110 0.66 6.91 9.01
N VAL A 111 1.54 6.41 9.88
CA VAL A 111 2.86 5.94 9.48
C VAL A 111 3.11 4.55 10.04
N ASN A 112 3.89 3.75 9.30
CA ASN A 112 4.48 2.51 9.78
C ASN A 112 5.99 2.67 9.79
N TYR A 113 6.60 2.43 10.93
CA TYR A 113 8.05 2.51 11.06
C TYR A 113 8.60 1.44 12.00
N THR A 114 9.89 1.14 11.86
CA THR A 114 10.60 0.25 12.78
C THR A 114 11.36 1.03 13.85
N ALA A 115 11.27 0.56 15.09
CA ALA A 115 11.95 1.12 16.25
C ALA A 115 12.81 0.06 16.95
N SER A 116 13.81 0.49 17.70
CA SER A 116 14.71 -0.38 18.47
C SER A 116 14.32 -0.44 19.98
N ASN A 117 14.93 -1.38 20.69
CA ASN A 117 14.86 -1.54 22.14
C ASN A 117 13.45 -1.78 22.71
N PRO A 118 12.75 -2.88 22.38
CA PRO A 118 13.14 -3.95 21.46
C PRO A 118 12.88 -3.59 19.99
N LEU A 119 13.43 -4.36 19.05
CA LEU A 119 13.12 -4.23 17.64
C LEU A 119 11.64 -4.51 17.40
N ARG A 120 10.92 -3.58 16.78
CA ARG A 120 9.48 -3.67 16.57
C ARG A 120 9.00 -2.79 15.42
N SER A 121 7.91 -3.17 14.80
CA SER A 121 7.12 -2.30 13.96
C SER A 121 6.15 -1.49 14.80
N VAL A 122 5.97 -0.23 14.47
CA VAL A 122 5.07 0.72 15.12
C VAL A 122 4.14 1.31 14.07
N VAL A 123 2.84 1.19 14.29
CA VAL A 123 1.82 1.89 13.51
C VAL A 123 1.26 3.02 14.36
N ALA A 124 1.38 4.24 13.87
CA ALA A 124 1.02 5.42 14.63
C ALA A 124 0.28 6.46 13.76
N ARG A 125 -0.64 7.19 14.40
CA ARG A 125 -1.29 8.37 13.84
C ARG A 125 -0.54 9.63 14.27
N TYR A 126 -0.39 10.55 13.34
CA TYR A 126 0.03 11.94 13.58
C TYR A 126 -1.04 12.91 13.07
N SER A 127 -0.87 14.20 13.39
CA SER A 127 -1.66 15.29 12.83
C SER A 127 -0.77 16.34 12.17
N VAL A 128 -1.32 16.99 11.14
CA VAL A 128 -0.71 18.19 10.55
C VAL A 128 -0.71 19.32 11.56
N SER A 129 0.24 20.23 11.43
CA SER A 129 0.27 21.47 12.22
C SER A 129 -0.92 22.36 11.85
N ILE A 130 -1.59 22.91 12.85
CA ILE A 130 -2.72 23.85 12.67
C ILE A 130 -2.30 25.20 12.05
N THR A 131 -1.00 25.52 12.10
CA THR A 131 -0.45 26.80 11.60
C THR A 131 0.32 26.65 10.29
N ASN A 132 0.66 25.44 9.91
CA ASN A 132 1.44 25.19 8.69
C ASN A 132 1.07 23.83 8.06
N PRO A 133 0.31 23.81 6.95
CA PRO A 133 -0.11 22.56 6.29
C PRO A 133 1.04 21.77 5.68
N ASN A 134 2.23 22.36 5.57
CA ASN A 134 3.45 21.70 5.11
C ASN A 134 4.33 21.18 6.25
N SER A 135 3.80 21.03 7.46
CA SER A 135 4.52 20.52 8.62
C SER A 135 3.60 19.71 9.51
N ALA A 136 4.05 18.55 9.93
CA ALA A 136 3.37 17.73 10.91
C ALA A 136 3.64 18.20 12.35
N TYR A 137 2.68 18.01 13.24
CA TYR A 137 2.89 18.20 14.67
C TYR A 137 3.51 16.94 15.28
N LYS A 138 4.84 16.87 15.35
CA LYS A 138 5.60 15.69 15.81
C LYS A 138 5.14 15.16 17.17
N LYS A 139 4.71 16.03 18.10
CA LYS A 139 4.23 15.63 19.43
C LYS A 139 2.82 15.06 19.45
N SER A 140 2.12 15.04 18.31
CA SER A 140 0.76 14.50 18.19
C SER A 140 0.74 12.98 18.03
N GLU A 141 1.89 12.32 18.09
CA GLU A 141 1.94 10.86 17.92
C GLU A 141 0.96 10.13 18.83
N ARG A 142 0.15 9.30 18.22
CA ARG A 142 -0.73 8.36 18.88
C ARG A 142 -0.50 6.97 18.34
N ILE A 143 0.17 6.14 19.12
CA ILE A 143 0.45 4.76 18.73
C ILE A 143 -0.87 3.99 18.68
N LEU A 144 -1.14 3.31 17.55
CA LEU A 144 -2.26 2.41 17.39
C LEU A 144 -1.89 1.04 17.98
N PHE A 145 -0.81 0.46 17.49
CA PHE A 145 -0.24 -0.77 18.05
C PHE A 145 1.25 -0.90 17.72
N GLN A 146 1.90 -1.87 18.39
CA GLN A 146 3.29 -2.23 18.16
C GLN A 146 3.40 -3.75 18.05
N VAL A 147 4.32 -4.23 17.21
CA VAL A 147 4.59 -5.66 16.99
C VAL A 147 6.09 -5.89 17.08
N ASN A 148 6.52 -6.73 18.01
CA ASN A 148 7.92 -7.13 18.10
C ASN A 148 8.34 -7.85 16.82
N GLN A 149 9.51 -7.48 16.30
CA GLN A 149 10.11 -8.09 15.12
C GLN A 149 11.22 -9.04 15.56
N PRO A 150 11.12 -10.33 15.24
CA PRO A 150 12.15 -11.29 15.61
C PRO A 150 13.45 -11.08 14.84
N TYR A 151 13.36 -10.59 13.60
CA TYR A 151 14.50 -10.31 12.71
C TYR A 151 14.40 -8.93 12.08
N ARG A 152 15.46 -8.54 11.35
CA ARG A 152 15.58 -7.22 10.73
C ARG A 152 14.95 -7.12 9.33
N ASN A 153 14.43 -8.20 8.79
CA ASN A 153 13.84 -8.31 7.46
C ASN A 153 12.39 -8.78 7.53
N HIS A 154 11.70 -8.75 6.39
CA HIS A 154 10.27 -9.04 6.22
C HIS A 154 9.38 -8.16 7.12
N ASN A 155 9.60 -6.86 7.07
CA ASN A 155 8.86 -5.92 7.90
C ASN A 155 7.54 -5.46 7.24
N GLY A 156 7.35 -5.68 5.92
CA GLY A 156 6.22 -5.15 5.17
C GLY A 156 6.22 -3.62 5.22
N GLY A 157 5.14 -3.02 5.71
CA GLY A 157 5.11 -1.60 6.08
C GLY A 157 4.11 -0.75 5.32
N GLN A 158 3.55 -1.23 4.21
CA GLN A 158 2.54 -0.48 3.46
C GLN A 158 1.29 -0.22 4.30
N LEU A 159 0.77 1.00 4.16
CA LEU A 159 -0.52 1.46 4.70
C LEU A 159 -1.37 1.99 3.54
N ALA A 160 -2.66 1.68 3.54
CA ALA A 160 -3.63 2.36 2.67
C ALA A 160 -5.03 2.28 3.26
N PHE A 161 -5.86 3.28 2.97
CA PHE A 161 -7.29 3.19 3.22
C PHE A 161 -7.99 2.45 2.09
N GLY A 162 -8.84 1.49 2.45
CA GLY A 162 -9.69 0.81 1.49
C GLY A 162 -10.90 1.67 1.07
N PRO A 163 -11.60 1.25 0.01
CA PRO A 163 -12.85 1.91 -0.42
C PRO A 163 -13.95 1.87 0.65
N ASP A 164 -13.81 1.01 1.65
CA ASP A 164 -14.67 0.86 2.82
C ASP A 164 -14.32 1.85 3.96
N GLY A 165 -13.29 2.69 3.79
CA GLY A 165 -12.86 3.70 4.74
C GLY A 165 -12.03 3.18 5.92
N TYR A 166 -11.68 1.90 5.96
CA TYR A 166 -10.81 1.31 6.98
C TYR A 166 -9.34 1.34 6.58
N LEU A 167 -8.46 1.36 7.58
CA LEU A 167 -7.01 1.33 7.36
C LEU A 167 -6.54 -0.13 7.24
N TYR A 168 -5.88 -0.43 6.11
CA TYR A 168 -5.20 -1.69 5.86
C TYR A 168 -3.71 -1.54 6.08
N ILE A 169 -3.09 -2.59 6.66
CA ILE A 169 -1.69 -2.56 7.12
C ILE A 169 -1.04 -3.88 6.77
N ALA A 170 0.04 -3.83 5.99
CA ALA A 170 0.83 -5.01 5.67
C ALA A 170 1.97 -5.21 6.67
N LEU A 171 2.11 -6.43 7.18
CA LEU A 171 3.23 -6.87 8.02
C LEU A 171 3.75 -8.21 7.50
N GLY A 172 5.05 -8.31 7.28
CA GLY A 172 5.70 -9.57 6.94
C GLY A 172 5.76 -10.56 8.11
N ASP A 173 6.24 -11.78 7.86
CA ASP A 173 6.33 -12.86 8.82
C ASP A 173 7.34 -12.61 9.97
N GLY A 174 8.08 -11.50 9.89
CA GLY A 174 9.09 -11.10 10.89
C GLY A 174 10.49 -11.56 10.55
N GLY A 175 10.69 -12.25 9.42
CA GLY A 175 12.00 -12.44 8.82
C GLY A 175 12.61 -13.83 8.97
N SER A 176 13.86 -13.94 8.55
CA SER A 176 14.62 -15.18 8.38
C SER A 176 14.12 -16.02 7.19
N ALA A 177 14.73 -17.19 6.97
CA ALA A 177 14.34 -18.10 5.90
C ALA A 177 13.29 -19.09 6.40
N GLY A 178 12.23 -19.33 5.60
CA GLY A 178 11.23 -20.37 5.85
C GLY A 178 10.36 -20.15 7.09
N ASP A 179 10.17 -18.90 7.51
CA ASP A 179 9.31 -18.51 8.65
C ASP A 179 9.51 -19.41 9.90
N PRO A 180 10.67 -19.35 10.56
CA PRO A 180 11.02 -20.31 11.62
C PRO A 180 10.10 -20.27 12.84
N GLN A 181 9.28 -19.21 13.00
CA GLN A 181 8.28 -19.10 14.04
C GLN A 181 6.86 -19.43 13.58
N ASN A 182 6.70 -19.82 12.29
CA ASN A 182 5.39 -20.09 11.70
C ASN A 182 4.39 -18.92 11.84
N ASN A 183 4.90 -17.70 11.73
CA ASN A 183 4.11 -16.50 11.90
C ASN A 183 3.07 -16.32 10.78
N GLY A 184 3.38 -16.70 9.54
CA GLY A 184 2.46 -16.63 8.40
C GLY A 184 1.14 -17.35 8.70
N GLN A 185 1.18 -18.54 9.30
CA GLN A 185 0.02 -19.35 9.64
C GLN A 185 -0.55 -19.09 11.05
N ASN A 186 0.22 -18.45 11.94
CA ASN A 186 -0.20 -18.18 13.30
C ASN A 186 -1.18 -16.99 13.39
N LYS A 187 -2.47 -17.27 13.49
CA LYS A 187 -3.52 -16.25 13.62
C LYS A 187 -3.55 -15.52 14.97
N SER A 188 -2.75 -15.93 15.95
CA SER A 188 -2.57 -15.19 17.21
C SER A 188 -1.47 -14.12 17.11
N SER A 189 -0.76 -14.04 15.97
CA SER A 189 0.26 -13.04 15.65
C SER A 189 -0.25 -12.05 14.58
N PHE A 190 0.28 -10.82 14.60
CA PHE A 190 0.06 -9.85 13.53
C PHE A 190 1.02 -10.03 12.33
N LEU A 191 2.09 -10.81 12.53
CA LEU A 191 3.12 -11.03 11.51
C LEU A 191 2.62 -11.96 10.38
N GLY A 192 3.06 -11.71 9.15
CA GLY A 192 2.64 -12.44 7.95
C GLY A 192 1.18 -12.21 7.56
N LYS A 193 0.71 -10.95 7.68
CA LYS A 193 -0.70 -10.59 7.57
C LYS A 193 -0.91 -9.28 6.81
N ILE A 194 -2.11 -9.16 6.25
CA ILE A 194 -2.75 -7.86 6.05
C ILE A 194 -3.79 -7.70 7.13
N LEU A 195 -3.68 -6.62 7.91
CA LEU A 195 -4.60 -6.23 8.98
C LEU A 195 -5.56 -5.17 8.46
N ARG A 196 -6.76 -5.07 9.09
CA ARG A 196 -7.78 -4.06 8.78
C ARG A 196 -8.39 -3.54 10.08
N ILE A 197 -8.33 -2.23 10.28
CA ILE A 197 -8.79 -1.56 11.51
C ILE A 197 -9.61 -0.30 11.20
N ASP A 198 -10.51 0.07 12.10
CA ASP A 198 -11.25 1.32 12.07
C ASP A 198 -10.56 2.36 12.98
N VAL A 199 -10.01 3.39 12.40
CA VAL A 199 -9.26 4.46 13.09
C VAL A 199 -10.16 5.61 13.58
N ASN A 200 -11.46 5.57 13.27
CA ASN A 200 -12.43 6.60 13.65
C ASN A 200 -13.00 6.42 15.05
N CYS A 201 -12.66 5.33 15.73
CA CYS A 201 -13.13 5.05 17.08
C CYS A 201 -12.02 4.47 17.96
N THR A 202 -12.34 4.25 19.23
CA THR A 202 -11.47 3.61 20.22
C THR A 202 -12.26 2.55 20.98
N SER A 203 -11.64 1.43 21.32
CA SER A 203 -12.31 0.34 22.02
C SER A 203 -11.38 -0.26 23.10
N GLY A 204 -11.81 -0.19 24.36
CA GLY A 204 -10.99 -0.60 25.49
C GLY A 204 -9.67 0.17 25.53
N ASN A 205 -8.55 -0.55 25.53
CA ASN A 205 -7.21 0.05 25.52
C ASN A 205 -6.66 0.29 24.12
N ARG A 206 -7.45 0.04 23.05
CA ARG A 206 -7.03 0.26 21.65
C ARG A 206 -7.37 1.67 21.21
N ASN A 207 -6.48 2.29 20.48
CA ASN A 207 -6.69 3.57 19.80
C ASN A 207 -7.37 3.40 18.44
N TYR A 208 -8.09 2.31 18.24
CA TYR A 208 -8.88 1.94 17.06
C TYR A 208 -9.97 0.93 17.45
N CYS A 209 -10.91 0.68 16.56
CA CYS A 209 -11.86 -0.42 16.68
C CYS A 209 -11.60 -1.52 15.64
N ILE A 210 -12.24 -2.67 15.86
CA ILE A 210 -12.26 -3.75 14.88
C ILE A 210 -13.49 -3.58 13.99
N PRO A 211 -13.34 -3.55 12.65
CA PRO A 211 -14.48 -3.60 11.75
C PRO A 211 -15.36 -4.83 12.02
N PRO A 212 -16.69 -4.67 12.14
CA PRO A 212 -17.57 -5.75 12.61
C PRO A 212 -17.62 -6.95 11.67
N ASP A 213 -17.22 -6.76 10.41
CA ASP A 213 -17.18 -7.79 9.39
C ASP A 213 -15.78 -8.37 9.14
N ASN A 214 -14.78 -8.09 10.02
CA ASN A 214 -13.49 -8.76 9.94
C ASN A 214 -13.65 -10.27 10.14
N PRO A 215 -12.85 -11.11 9.45
CA PRO A 215 -13.12 -12.55 9.37
C PRO A 215 -13.01 -13.30 10.71
N PHE A 216 -12.31 -12.72 11.68
CA PHE A 216 -12.07 -13.39 12.99
C PHE A 216 -12.70 -12.67 14.18
N VAL A 217 -13.64 -11.75 13.94
CA VAL A 217 -14.38 -11.06 15.02
C VAL A 217 -15.16 -12.07 15.87
N GLY A 218 -15.11 -11.92 17.19
CA GLY A 218 -15.83 -12.74 18.13
C GLY A 218 -15.34 -14.19 18.23
N ASN A 219 -14.14 -14.49 17.73
CA ASN A 219 -13.60 -15.83 17.81
C ASN A 219 -13.19 -16.20 19.27
N THR A 220 -13.34 -17.49 19.62
CA THR A 220 -12.96 -18.04 20.93
C THR A 220 -11.57 -18.70 20.92
N LYS A 221 -10.85 -18.62 19.79
CA LYS A 221 -9.57 -19.33 19.59
C LYS A 221 -8.34 -18.44 19.87
N GLY A 222 -8.54 -17.19 20.27
CA GLY A 222 -7.46 -16.22 20.53
C GLY A 222 -6.81 -15.65 19.25
N PHE A 223 -7.50 -15.76 18.11
CA PHE A 223 -7.05 -15.16 16.89
C PHE A 223 -7.18 -13.63 16.95
N LYS A 224 -6.26 -12.93 16.33
CA LYS A 224 -6.30 -11.46 16.21
C LYS A 224 -7.47 -11.06 15.32
N GLU A 225 -8.37 -10.26 15.86
CA GLU A 225 -9.58 -9.80 15.17
C GLU A 225 -9.26 -8.76 14.08
N GLU A 226 -8.08 -8.16 14.14
CA GLU A 226 -7.54 -7.22 13.16
C GLU A 226 -7.21 -7.88 11.82
N ILE A 227 -7.01 -9.20 11.78
CA ILE A 227 -6.57 -9.92 10.57
C ILE A 227 -7.64 -9.84 9.48
N TYR A 228 -7.23 -9.34 8.31
CA TYR A 228 -8.01 -9.37 7.07
C TYR A 228 -7.64 -10.59 6.20
N ALA A 229 -6.32 -10.83 6.00
CA ALA A 229 -5.75 -11.97 5.29
C ALA A 229 -4.47 -12.45 5.97
N TYR A 230 -4.08 -13.70 5.77
CA TYR A 230 -2.94 -14.31 6.45
C TYR A 230 -2.18 -15.29 5.55
N GLY A 231 -1.03 -15.79 6.01
CA GLY A 231 -0.19 -16.69 5.24
C GLY A 231 0.62 -15.97 4.18
N LEU A 232 1.05 -14.74 4.46
CA LEU A 232 1.90 -13.91 3.61
C LEU A 232 3.32 -13.91 4.17
N ARG A 233 4.31 -13.84 3.26
CA ARG A 233 5.73 -13.80 3.64
C ARG A 233 6.20 -12.38 3.98
N ASN A 234 6.17 -11.52 3.01
CA ASN A 234 6.59 -10.11 3.13
C ASN A 234 5.81 -9.24 2.15
N PRO A 235 4.53 -8.98 2.41
CA PRO A 235 3.70 -8.13 1.55
C PRO A 235 4.25 -6.69 1.59
N TRP A 236 5.19 -6.42 0.67
CA TRP A 236 5.95 -5.17 0.68
C TRP A 236 5.10 -3.97 0.26
N ARG A 237 4.34 -4.13 -0.84
CA ARG A 237 3.46 -3.08 -1.36
C ARG A 237 2.12 -3.67 -1.76
N PHE A 238 1.07 -2.92 -1.49
CA PHE A 238 -0.28 -3.23 -1.94
C PHE A 238 -1.01 -1.96 -2.38
N SER A 239 -2.02 -2.12 -3.20
CA SER A 239 -2.91 -1.03 -3.61
C SER A 239 -4.31 -1.55 -3.91
N PHE A 240 -5.28 -0.66 -3.80
CA PHE A 240 -6.63 -0.92 -4.27
C PHE A 240 -6.76 -0.47 -5.73
N ASP A 241 -7.31 -1.32 -6.58
CA ASP A 241 -7.72 -0.94 -7.92
C ASP A 241 -8.97 -0.05 -7.82
N PRO A 242 -8.92 1.21 -8.24
CA PRO A 242 -10.05 2.11 -8.11
C PRO A 242 -11.27 1.73 -8.94
N ALA A 243 -11.10 0.93 -10.01
CA ALA A 243 -12.18 0.52 -10.88
C ALA A 243 -12.96 -0.68 -10.32
N THR A 244 -12.28 -1.63 -9.67
CA THR A 244 -12.86 -2.88 -9.18
C THR A 244 -12.98 -2.94 -7.66
N GLY A 245 -12.22 -2.11 -6.94
CA GLY A 245 -12.07 -2.19 -5.48
C GLY A 245 -11.21 -3.36 -5.02
N TRP A 246 -10.61 -4.12 -5.93
CA TRP A 246 -9.76 -5.25 -5.58
C TRP A 246 -8.47 -4.79 -4.92
N LEU A 247 -8.07 -5.52 -3.90
CA LEU A 247 -6.80 -5.31 -3.21
C LEU A 247 -5.74 -6.22 -3.84
N TRP A 248 -4.71 -5.62 -4.43
CA TRP A 248 -3.55 -6.30 -4.99
C TRP A 248 -2.35 -6.12 -4.08
N ALA A 249 -1.60 -7.18 -3.83
CA ALA A 249 -0.38 -7.14 -3.05
C ALA A 249 0.78 -7.83 -3.77
N GLY A 250 1.97 -7.22 -3.71
CA GLY A 250 3.21 -7.88 -4.05
C GLY A 250 3.80 -8.53 -2.80
N ASP A 251 3.84 -9.84 -2.75
CA ASP A 251 4.40 -10.62 -1.66
C ASP A 251 5.78 -11.15 -2.05
N VAL A 252 6.82 -10.66 -1.38
CA VAL A 252 8.22 -10.95 -1.73
C VAL A 252 8.56 -12.40 -1.40
N GLY A 253 8.89 -13.17 -2.43
CA GLY A 253 9.24 -14.58 -2.34
C GLY A 253 10.62 -14.87 -1.74
N GLN A 254 10.92 -16.14 -1.47
CA GLN A 254 12.18 -16.51 -0.82
C GLN A 254 13.33 -16.78 -1.80
N GLY A 255 13.10 -17.39 -2.93
CA GLY A 255 14.23 -17.76 -3.80
C GLY A 255 13.88 -18.19 -5.23
N LEU A 256 12.64 -18.56 -5.51
CA LEU A 256 12.21 -19.03 -6.83
C LEU A 256 11.15 -18.15 -7.47
N TRP A 257 10.20 -17.67 -6.69
CA TRP A 257 9.02 -16.97 -7.18
C TRP A 257 8.79 -15.68 -6.39
N GLU A 258 8.38 -14.65 -7.11
CA GLU A 258 7.74 -13.45 -6.58
C GLU A 258 6.25 -13.57 -6.87
N GLU A 259 5.40 -13.11 -5.94
CA GLU A 259 3.96 -13.28 -6.03
C GLU A 259 3.24 -11.93 -6.14
N ILE A 260 2.19 -11.90 -6.95
CA ILE A 260 1.23 -10.79 -7.01
C ILE A 260 -0.14 -11.38 -6.74
N ASP A 261 -0.67 -11.08 -5.57
CA ASP A 261 -1.90 -11.68 -5.07
C ASP A 261 -3.07 -10.72 -5.16
N THR A 262 -4.24 -11.26 -5.47
CA THR A 262 -5.52 -10.59 -5.20
C THR A 262 -5.93 -10.96 -3.78
N ILE A 263 -5.93 -9.99 -2.88
CA ILE A 263 -6.15 -10.22 -1.45
C ILE A 263 -7.64 -10.20 -1.12
N GLU A 264 -8.14 -11.32 -0.63
CA GLU A 264 -9.52 -11.50 -0.22
C GLU A 264 -9.66 -11.70 1.29
N LYS A 265 -10.78 -11.24 1.82
CA LYS A 265 -11.11 -11.35 3.25
C LYS A 265 -11.11 -12.80 3.76
N GLY A 266 -10.30 -13.06 4.79
CA GLY A 266 -10.21 -14.36 5.46
C GLY A 266 -9.39 -15.43 4.73
N LYS A 267 -8.80 -15.10 3.58
CA LYS A 267 -8.02 -16.06 2.79
C LYS A 267 -6.62 -16.28 3.35
N ASN A 268 -6.13 -17.49 3.08
CA ASN A 268 -4.77 -17.96 3.39
C ASN A 268 -3.95 -18.03 2.11
N TYR A 269 -2.80 -17.38 2.09
CA TYR A 269 -1.89 -17.27 0.92
C TYR A 269 -0.75 -18.29 0.97
N GLY A 270 -0.75 -19.18 1.96
CA GLY A 270 0.02 -20.43 1.94
C GLY A 270 1.39 -20.39 2.59
N TRP A 271 1.94 -19.18 2.89
CA TRP A 271 3.24 -19.03 3.57
C TRP A 271 3.21 -19.47 5.01
#